data_c7276f89f57c05c03b8b27ca372a1a69
#
_entry.id   c7276f89f57c05c03b8b27ca372a1a69
#
_cell.length_a   1.000
_cell.length_b   1.000
_cell.length_c   1.000
_cell.angle_alpha   90.00
_cell.angle_beta   90.00
_cell.angle_gamma   90.00
#
_symmetry.space_group_name_H-M   'P 1'
#
loop_
_entity.id
_entity.type
_entity.pdbx_description
1 polymer ?
#
loop_
_entity_poly.entity_id
_entity_poly.type
_entity_poly.pdbx_seq_one_letter_code
_entity_poly.pdbx_strand_id
1 'polypeptide(L)'
;MKPKGNRLRKREIAAAALTLYLLVLSLFVLFPRPILESGDPSQIAEYLRTHANFFYKILYADTHLVALGNFFMLAPFPVIFTAIFEKVSLYKVFLVGVALSASFELVQLAIPGRVSDWIDFLSNSLSLLIGIAIVRFLRSRKSA
;
A
#
# COMPACT_ATOMS: atom_id res chain seq x y z
N MET A 1 13.67 2.79 -33.16
CA MET A 1 13.56 3.84 -32.12
C MET A 1 12.08 4.09 -31.81
N LYS A 2 11.61 3.90 -30.55
CA LYS A 2 10.24 4.27 -30.19
C LYS A 2 10.11 5.79 -30.14
N PRO A 3 9.06 6.41 -30.72
CA PRO A 3 8.90 7.85 -30.78
C PRO A 3 8.86 8.47 -29.36
N LYS A 4 9.58 9.59 -29.18
CA LYS A 4 9.71 10.31 -27.89
C LYS A 4 8.35 10.60 -27.20
N GLY A 5 7.31 10.91 -27.97
CA GLY A 5 5.97 11.19 -27.47
C GLY A 5 5.31 10.02 -26.72
N ASN A 6 5.54 8.78 -27.15
CA ASN A 6 4.95 7.61 -26.50
C ASN A 6 5.59 7.31 -25.11
N ARG A 7 6.86 7.69 -24.92
CA ARG A 7 7.53 7.55 -23.61
C ARG A 7 7.02 8.59 -22.60
N LEU A 8 6.84 9.83 -23.04
CA LEU A 8 6.32 10.92 -22.19
C LEU A 8 4.92 10.55 -21.69
N ARG A 9 4.01 10.19 -22.59
CA ARG A 9 2.64 9.78 -22.25
C ARG A 9 2.60 8.60 -21.26
N LYS A 10 3.47 7.61 -21.40
CA LYS A 10 3.56 6.48 -20.45
C LYS A 10 4.00 6.93 -19.06
N ARG A 11 4.95 7.86 -18.97
CA ARG A 11 5.41 8.40 -17.68
C ARG A 11 4.33 9.24 -17.01
N GLU A 12 3.58 10.03 -17.77
CA GLU A 12 2.44 10.81 -17.25
C GLU A 12 1.33 9.90 -16.71
N ILE A 13 0.98 8.84 -17.44
CA ILE A 13 0.01 7.84 -16.97
C ILE A 13 0.51 7.15 -15.70
N ALA A 14 1.77 6.75 -15.66
CA ALA A 14 2.34 6.11 -14.47
C ALA A 14 2.40 7.09 -13.28
N ALA A 15 2.69 8.37 -13.51
CA ALA A 15 2.67 9.39 -12.46
C ALA A 15 1.25 9.61 -11.91
N ALA A 16 0.25 9.72 -12.78
CA ALA A 16 -1.16 9.82 -12.38
C ALA A 16 -1.59 8.57 -11.59
N ALA A 17 -1.19 7.38 -12.06
CA ALA A 17 -1.47 6.13 -11.36
C ALA A 17 -0.80 6.08 -9.98
N LEU A 18 0.45 6.56 -9.85
CA LEU A 18 1.15 6.64 -8.56
C LEU A 18 0.44 7.61 -7.61
N THR A 19 0.05 8.78 -8.09
CA THR A 19 -0.68 9.77 -7.28
C THR A 19 -2.01 9.18 -6.78
N LEU A 20 -2.80 8.61 -7.67
CA LEU A 20 -4.08 7.99 -7.29
C LEU A 20 -3.87 6.84 -6.30
N TYR A 21 -2.88 5.98 -6.56
CA TYR A 21 -2.54 4.87 -5.67
C TYR A 21 -2.14 5.36 -4.28
N LEU A 22 -1.27 6.38 -4.18
CA LEU A 22 -0.84 6.94 -2.89
C LEU A 22 -1.99 7.62 -2.15
N LEU A 23 -2.91 8.30 -2.86
CA LEU A 23 -4.11 8.87 -2.25
C LEU A 23 -5.01 7.79 -1.66
N VAL A 24 -5.32 6.74 -2.43
CA VAL A 24 -6.14 5.61 -1.96
C VAL A 24 -5.46 4.89 -0.80
N LEU A 25 -4.15 4.64 -0.91
CA LEU A 25 -3.35 4.02 0.15
C LEU A 25 -3.39 4.86 1.44
N SER A 26 -3.21 6.18 1.33
CA SER A 26 -3.25 7.08 2.49
C SER A 26 -4.62 7.06 3.16
N LEU A 27 -5.71 7.07 2.40
CA LEU A 27 -7.05 6.95 2.94
C LEU A 27 -7.22 5.63 3.71
N PHE A 28 -6.74 4.52 3.16
CA PHE A 28 -6.83 3.22 3.82
C PHE A 28 -6.00 3.13 5.09
N VAL A 29 -4.76 3.62 5.04
CA VAL A 29 -3.80 3.49 6.14
C VAL A 29 -4.12 4.47 7.27
N LEU A 30 -4.56 5.69 6.94
CA LEU A 30 -4.74 6.76 7.93
C LEU A 30 -6.18 6.89 8.43
N PHE A 31 -7.15 6.19 7.83
CA PHE A 31 -8.53 6.29 8.28
C PHE A 31 -8.72 5.68 9.67
N PRO A 32 -9.33 6.38 10.64
CA PRO A 32 -9.56 5.87 11.99
C PRO A 32 -10.38 4.58 11.99
N ARG A 33 -9.96 3.57 12.77
CA ARG A 33 -10.65 2.27 12.90
C ARG A 33 -10.87 1.92 14.38
N PRO A 34 -11.59 2.74 15.15
CA PRO A 34 -11.68 2.60 16.61
C PRO A 34 -12.27 1.25 17.05
N ILE A 35 -13.14 0.65 16.24
CA ILE A 35 -13.79 -0.63 16.57
C ILE A 35 -12.82 -1.82 16.49
N LEU A 36 -11.90 -1.81 15.51
CA LEU A 36 -10.92 -2.90 15.36
C LEU A 36 -9.79 -2.80 16.38
N GLU A 37 -9.49 -1.59 16.82
CA GLU A 37 -8.39 -1.32 17.75
C GLU A 37 -8.80 -1.50 19.21
N SER A 38 -10.10 -1.42 19.53
CA SER A 38 -10.61 -1.70 20.88
C SER A 38 -10.42 -3.15 21.32
N GLY A 39 -10.29 -4.08 20.36
CA GLY A 39 -10.14 -5.52 20.65
C GLY A 39 -11.34 -6.15 21.37
N ASP A 40 -12.45 -5.41 21.53
CA ASP A 40 -13.64 -5.89 22.23
C ASP A 40 -14.52 -6.74 21.31
N PRO A 41 -14.60 -8.09 21.53
CA PRO A 41 -15.38 -8.98 20.66
C PRO A 41 -16.87 -8.64 20.63
N SER A 42 -17.41 -8.01 21.69
CA SER A 42 -18.82 -7.64 21.74
C SER A 42 -19.16 -6.50 20.80
N GLN A 43 -18.29 -5.49 20.71
CA GLN A 43 -18.44 -4.38 19.78
C GLN A 43 -18.28 -4.84 18.32
N ILE A 44 -17.34 -5.76 18.06
CA ILE A 44 -17.16 -6.36 16.74
C ILE A 44 -18.40 -7.17 16.35
N ALA A 45 -18.95 -7.97 17.27
CA ALA A 45 -20.15 -8.77 17.00
C ALA A 45 -21.40 -7.91 16.75
N GLU A 46 -21.58 -6.83 17.51
CA GLU A 46 -22.67 -5.87 17.31
C GLU A 46 -22.54 -5.14 15.98
N TYR A 47 -21.34 -4.74 15.63
CA TYR A 47 -21.01 -4.12 14.35
C TYR A 47 -21.29 -5.03 13.15
N LEU A 48 -20.96 -6.32 13.25
CA LEU A 48 -21.25 -7.32 12.20
C LEU A 48 -22.76 -7.57 12.04
N ARG A 49 -23.56 -7.36 13.07
CA ARG A 49 -25.04 -7.48 13.05
C ARG A 49 -25.73 -6.26 12.42
N THR A 50 -25.08 -5.08 12.43
CA THR A 50 -25.62 -3.91 11.77
C THR A 50 -25.64 -4.10 10.25
N HIS A 51 -26.67 -3.54 9.58
CA HIS A 51 -26.83 -3.62 8.11
C HIS A 51 -25.79 -2.77 7.35
N ALA A 52 -24.54 -2.85 7.79
CA ALA A 52 -23.44 -2.12 7.18
C ALA A 52 -23.15 -2.64 5.75
N ASN A 53 -22.84 -1.71 4.85
CA ASN A 53 -22.46 -2.00 3.48
C ASN A 53 -21.27 -2.97 3.42
N PHE A 54 -21.25 -3.88 2.42
CA PHE A 54 -20.18 -4.84 2.19
C PHE A 54 -18.78 -4.23 2.24
N PHE A 55 -18.57 -3.07 1.60
CA PHE A 55 -17.29 -2.35 1.65
C PHE A 55 -16.94 -1.89 3.07
N TYR A 56 -17.91 -1.47 3.84
CA TYR A 56 -17.72 -1.08 5.22
C TYR A 56 -17.31 -2.28 6.07
N LYS A 57 -17.91 -3.45 5.86
CA LYS A 57 -17.54 -4.69 6.57
C LYS A 57 -16.13 -5.16 6.24
N ILE A 58 -15.71 -5.11 4.96
CA ILE A 58 -14.35 -5.47 4.54
C ILE A 58 -13.32 -4.53 5.15
N LEU A 59 -13.61 -3.22 5.17
CA LEU A 59 -12.68 -2.20 5.64
C LEU A 59 -12.54 -2.15 7.16
N TYR A 60 -13.56 -2.57 7.89
CA TYR A 60 -13.64 -2.30 9.33
C TYR A 60 -13.83 -3.52 10.23
N ALA A 61 -14.25 -4.66 9.70
CA ALA A 61 -14.70 -5.77 10.53
C ALA A 61 -13.83 -7.03 10.48
N ASP A 62 -12.96 -7.19 9.47
CA ASP A 62 -12.15 -8.40 9.32
C ASP A 62 -10.66 -8.09 9.50
N THR A 63 -10.16 -8.43 10.70
CA THR A 63 -8.74 -8.28 11.05
C THR A 63 -7.81 -9.11 10.15
N HIS A 64 -8.27 -10.28 9.66
CA HIS A 64 -7.48 -11.11 8.75
C HIS A 64 -7.40 -10.51 7.35
N LEU A 65 -8.50 -9.94 6.84
CA LEU A 65 -8.49 -9.22 5.56
C LEU A 65 -7.66 -7.94 5.61
N VAL A 66 -7.68 -7.23 6.74
CA VAL A 66 -6.83 -6.05 6.96
C VAL A 66 -5.36 -6.45 6.99
N ALA A 67 -5.00 -7.50 7.73
CA ALA A 67 -3.63 -8.00 7.80
C ALA A 67 -3.14 -8.49 6.42
N LEU A 68 -3.98 -9.22 5.68
CA LEU A 68 -3.68 -9.64 4.32
C LEU A 68 -3.55 -8.44 3.37
N GLY A 69 -4.41 -7.42 3.54
CA GLY A 69 -4.34 -6.16 2.81
C GLY A 69 -3.02 -5.45 3.02
N ASN A 70 -2.59 -5.31 4.27
CA ASN A 70 -1.31 -4.69 4.64
C ASN A 70 -0.13 -5.44 4.00
N PHE A 71 -0.20 -6.79 3.95
CA PHE A 71 0.86 -7.62 3.34
C PHE A 71 1.02 -7.40 1.83
N PHE A 72 -0.02 -6.97 1.11
CA PHE A 72 0.05 -6.72 -0.34
C PHE A 72 -0.01 -5.23 -0.71
N MET A 73 -0.31 -4.38 0.25
CA MET A 73 -0.68 -2.98 0.01
C MET A 73 0.45 -2.17 -0.65
N LEU A 74 1.70 -2.39 -0.29
CA LEU A 74 2.85 -1.69 -0.88
C LEU A 74 3.50 -2.40 -2.07
N ALA A 75 3.05 -3.61 -2.47
CA ALA A 75 3.59 -4.31 -3.63
C ALA A 75 3.44 -3.56 -4.97
N PRO A 76 2.36 -2.81 -5.24
CA PRO A 76 2.24 -2.00 -6.45
C PRO A 76 3.24 -0.85 -6.53
N PHE A 77 3.69 -0.30 -5.39
CA PHE A 77 4.57 0.86 -5.34
C PHE A 77 5.86 0.68 -6.18
N PRO A 78 6.69 -0.37 -6.01
CA PRO A 78 7.88 -0.57 -6.82
C PRO A 78 7.60 -0.67 -8.31
N VAL A 79 6.48 -1.28 -8.69
CA VAL A 79 6.10 -1.47 -10.10
C VAL A 79 5.77 -0.13 -10.75
N ILE A 80 4.91 0.68 -10.11
CA ILE A 80 4.51 1.98 -10.63
C ILE A 80 5.67 2.97 -10.59
N PHE A 81 6.43 3.00 -9.50
CA PHE A 81 7.57 3.89 -9.32
C PHE A 81 8.65 3.65 -10.37
N THR A 82 8.98 2.40 -10.66
CA THR A 82 9.98 2.06 -11.69
C THR A 82 9.49 2.28 -13.11
N ALA A 83 8.18 2.37 -13.36
CA ALA A 83 7.63 2.78 -14.64
C ALA A 83 7.87 4.28 -14.93
N ILE A 84 7.97 5.10 -13.87
CA ILE A 84 8.29 6.53 -13.97
C ILE A 84 9.81 6.72 -14.05
N PHE A 85 10.56 6.04 -13.17
CA PHE A 85 12.00 6.15 -12.98
C PHE A 85 12.71 4.87 -13.48
N GLU A 86 12.73 4.66 -14.79
CA GLU A 86 13.21 3.40 -15.42
C GLU A 86 14.63 3.00 -15.00
N LYS A 87 15.51 3.98 -14.75
CA LYS A 87 16.92 3.77 -14.42
C LYS A 87 17.21 3.68 -12.92
N VAL A 88 16.20 3.79 -12.07
CA VAL A 88 16.39 3.75 -10.62
C VAL A 88 16.82 2.35 -10.19
N SER A 89 17.77 2.27 -9.24
CA SER A 89 18.17 1.00 -8.64
C SER A 89 17.05 0.46 -7.73
N LEU A 90 16.83 -0.85 -7.73
CA LEU A 90 15.79 -1.48 -6.91
C LEU A 90 16.03 -1.26 -5.41
N TYR A 91 17.30 -1.15 -4.99
CA TYR A 91 17.66 -0.79 -3.62
C TYR A 91 17.12 0.60 -3.23
N LYS A 92 17.26 1.61 -4.10
CA LYS A 92 16.70 2.95 -3.84
C LYS A 92 15.18 2.92 -3.80
N VAL A 93 14.54 2.14 -4.67
CA VAL A 93 13.08 1.94 -4.64
C VAL A 93 12.64 1.33 -3.32
N PHE A 94 13.36 0.33 -2.82
CA PHE A 94 13.09 -0.27 -1.51
C PHE A 94 13.21 0.75 -0.38
N LEU A 95 14.29 1.52 -0.34
CA LEU A 95 14.49 2.54 0.69
C LEU A 95 13.39 3.61 0.68
N VAL A 96 12.98 4.08 -0.49
CA VAL A 96 11.86 5.04 -0.61
C VAL A 96 10.56 4.43 -0.11
N GLY A 97 10.28 3.17 -0.45
CA GLY A 97 9.09 2.47 0.03
C GLY A 97 9.11 2.25 1.54
N VAL A 98 10.26 1.89 2.13
CA VAL A 98 10.43 1.76 3.59
C VAL A 98 10.23 3.11 4.28
N ALA A 99 10.78 4.19 3.72
CA ALA A 99 10.57 5.54 4.25
C ALA A 99 9.10 5.96 4.19
N LEU A 100 8.39 5.59 3.11
CA LEU A 100 6.94 5.81 2.99
C LEU A 100 6.17 5.04 4.07
N SER A 101 6.48 3.75 4.28
CA SER A 101 5.86 2.95 5.33
C SER A 101 6.11 3.53 6.72
N ALA A 102 7.36 3.89 7.03
CA ALA A 102 7.70 4.53 8.30
C ALA A 102 6.95 5.86 8.49
N SER A 103 6.76 6.63 7.41
CA SER A 103 6.00 7.88 7.47
C SER A 103 4.53 7.63 7.82
N PHE A 104 3.92 6.57 7.32
CA PHE A 104 2.56 6.18 7.69
C PHE A 104 2.47 5.83 9.19
N GLU A 105 3.39 5.00 9.70
CA GLU A 105 3.41 4.66 11.11
C GLU A 105 3.56 5.89 12.02
N LEU A 106 4.44 6.82 11.65
CA LEU A 106 4.62 8.07 12.39
C LEU A 106 3.36 8.94 12.38
N VAL A 107 2.67 9.03 11.25
CA VAL A 107 1.41 9.80 11.16
C VAL A 107 0.29 9.12 11.96
N GLN A 108 0.25 7.78 11.97
CA GLN A 108 -0.73 7.02 12.75
C GLN A 108 -0.63 7.31 14.26
N LEU A 109 0.58 7.53 14.78
CA LEU A 109 0.77 7.92 16.19
C LEU A 109 0.04 9.23 16.56
N ALA A 110 -0.21 10.12 15.60
CA ALA A 110 -0.90 11.38 15.81
C ALA A 110 -2.42 11.30 15.61
N ILE A 111 -2.95 10.15 15.14
CA ILE A 111 -4.37 9.98 14.84
C ILE A 111 -5.05 9.25 16.01
N PRO A 112 -6.04 9.88 16.70
CA PRO A 112 -6.80 9.21 17.73
C PRO A 112 -7.51 7.96 17.20
N GLY A 113 -7.42 6.83 17.90
CA GLY A 113 -8.02 5.56 17.50
C GLY A 113 -7.20 4.81 16.45
N ARG A 114 -5.88 5.13 16.30
CA ARG A 114 -4.91 4.33 15.56
C ARG A 114 -3.78 3.90 16.47
N VAL A 115 -3.37 2.66 16.32
CA VAL A 115 -2.19 2.10 16.98
C VAL A 115 -1.14 1.85 15.91
N SER A 116 0.01 2.49 16.03
CA SER A 116 1.17 2.16 15.20
C SER A 116 1.71 0.80 15.63
N ASP A 117 1.82 -0.15 14.70
CA ASP A 117 2.31 -1.49 14.96
C ASP A 117 3.55 -1.79 14.10
N TRP A 118 4.63 -2.21 14.77
CA TRP A 118 5.86 -2.63 14.08
C TRP A 118 5.61 -3.83 13.15
N ILE A 119 4.56 -4.64 13.41
CA ILE A 119 4.15 -5.75 12.54
C ILE A 119 3.64 -5.21 11.20
N ASP A 120 2.89 -4.11 11.20
CA ASP A 120 2.42 -3.44 9.99
C ASP A 120 3.60 -2.90 9.18
N PHE A 121 4.59 -2.29 9.84
CA PHE A 121 5.82 -1.85 9.18
C PHE A 121 6.59 -3.03 8.55
N LEU A 122 6.65 -4.18 9.24
CA LEU A 122 7.31 -5.38 8.72
C LEU A 122 6.54 -5.96 7.52
N SER A 123 5.23 -6.07 7.63
CA SER A 123 4.34 -6.55 6.57
C SER A 123 4.44 -5.67 5.31
N ASN A 124 4.46 -4.35 5.50
CA ASN A 124 4.67 -3.39 4.43
C ASN A 124 6.05 -3.55 3.76
N SER A 125 7.09 -3.81 4.55
CA SER A 125 8.44 -4.04 4.04
C SER A 125 8.52 -5.34 3.21
N LEU A 126 7.86 -6.41 3.64
CA LEU A 126 7.72 -7.65 2.87
C LEU A 126 6.92 -7.42 1.58
N SER A 127 5.85 -6.65 1.64
CA SER A 127 5.06 -6.24 0.48
C SER A 127 5.93 -5.55 -0.59
N LEU A 128 6.83 -4.65 -0.17
CA LEU A 128 7.79 -4.00 -1.07
C LEU A 128 8.73 -5.01 -1.75
N LEU A 129 9.19 -6.03 -1.02
CA LEU A 129 10.04 -7.07 -1.60
C LEU A 129 9.30 -7.88 -2.67
N ILE A 130 8.01 -8.17 -2.47
CA ILE A 130 7.17 -8.81 -3.49
C ILE A 130 7.11 -7.93 -4.74
N GLY A 131 6.82 -6.63 -4.60
CA GLY A 131 6.79 -5.68 -5.71
C GLY A 131 8.13 -5.59 -6.44
N ILE A 132 9.26 -5.60 -5.71
CA ILE A 132 10.61 -5.62 -6.28
C ILE A 132 10.89 -6.91 -7.05
N ALA A 133 10.46 -8.06 -6.53
CA ALA A 133 10.58 -9.33 -7.24
C ALA A 133 9.80 -9.30 -8.58
N ILE A 134 8.61 -8.75 -8.57
CA ILE A 134 7.81 -8.53 -9.80
C ILE A 134 8.58 -7.65 -10.79
N VAL A 135 9.11 -6.51 -10.35
CA VAL A 135 9.89 -5.61 -11.21
C VAL A 135 11.12 -6.32 -11.79
N ARG A 136 11.84 -7.09 -10.97
CA ARG A 136 13.00 -7.86 -11.41
C ARG A 136 12.63 -8.88 -12.50
N PHE A 137 11.55 -9.61 -12.28
CA PHE A 137 11.01 -10.57 -13.26
C PHE A 137 10.60 -9.89 -14.57
N LEU A 138 9.90 -8.74 -14.51
CA LEU A 138 9.50 -7.98 -15.69
C LEU A 138 10.70 -7.42 -16.47
N ARG A 139 11.77 -7.03 -15.77
CA ARG A 139 13.00 -6.55 -16.39
C ARG A 139 13.78 -7.69 -17.08
N SER A 140 13.85 -8.87 -16.47
CA SER A 140 14.53 -10.03 -17.09
C SER A 140 13.87 -10.47 -18.39
N ARG A 141 12.53 -10.46 -18.46
CA ARG A 141 11.80 -10.79 -19.69
C ARG A 141 11.96 -9.77 -20.83
N LYS A 142 12.36 -8.54 -20.53
CA LYS A 142 12.62 -7.53 -21.57
C LYS A 142 14.03 -7.60 -22.15
N SER A 143 14.91 -8.32 -21.47
CA SER A 143 16.33 -8.47 -21.87
C SER A 143 16.58 -9.79 -22.61
N ALA A 144 15.64 -10.72 -22.59
CA ALA A 144 15.59 -11.95 -23.37
C ALA A 144 14.84 -11.72 -24.70
#